data_34202bfbd785dea51bc915a77590ed0e
#
_entry.id   34202bfbd785dea51bc915a77590ed0e
#
_cell.length_a   1.000
_cell.length_b   1.000
_cell.length_c   1.000
_cell.angle_alpha   90.00
_cell.angle_beta   90.00
_cell.angle_gamma   90.00
#
_symmetry.space_group_name_H-M   'P 1'
#
loop_
_entity.id
_entity.type
_entity.pdbx_description
1 polymer ?
#
loop_
_entity_poly.entity_id
_entity_poly.type
_entity_poly.pdbx_seq_one_letter_code
_entity_poly.pdbx_strand_id
1 'polypeptide(L)'
;MIQLTDAQVLAAAAPDRLVNIISAPGSGKTTIAAERYGYLRYQASDLRGVLGLTFNRAAATELRERINRRWGANCIRPAHRVITFDHLHVDILTHLLSEGQLTWPGGITTLEVRDDYRGLAGFRFLKDGGYKRFASIDDNRFVVSRSQSVGMPCMGIGSKRDHQSALNSGIVSHEDVRAILRTAMHIEEIRDVSTEWLSTNYRAAIIDEVYDADDLDLYAAYLAAEAGLSITLIGDPWQTLYKWRGAKPEVVNTLLDYTSDQFIAYEQPESFRFVGEQMPLLAANLRAGIGVDLPPIDSSDVDVALARNWTQLWTVGDNVLPLAFRTVNNATDAAMNLLLDVVTRTRLGTRSYGREGAIMKLGLDREIFQARQDQAFMPIVEGLRTGKDKAQVLDDLRETIKSLGARKPSKLSEKKENDVRLQLAQLAARLRQTTVIPGLTVFQAKGREWERVGVALYRNQIDALKSGLRELEEEHCIIYVAITRAKRFCGLLSSTSELELDQLQIDM
;
A
#
# COMPACT_ATOMS: atom_id res chain seq x y z
N MET A 1 -11.47 26.94 9.68
CA MET A 1 -10.34 26.40 10.46
C MET A 1 -10.85 25.13 11.14
N ILE A 2 -10.14 24.01 11.07
CA ILE A 2 -10.49 22.79 11.80
C ILE A 2 -10.27 23.11 13.28
N GLN A 3 -11.27 22.92 14.12
CA GLN A 3 -11.15 23.04 15.56
C GLN A 3 -10.67 21.70 16.08
N LEU A 4 -9.52 21.71 16.77
CA LEU A 4 -8.97 20.52 17.43
C LEU A 4 -9.66 20.30 18.77
N THR A 5 -9.75 19.04 19.21
CA THR A 5 -10.13 18.73 20.58
C THR A 5 -8.96 18.97 21.54
N ASP A 6 -9.25 19.05 22.84
CA ASP A 6 -8.21 19.20 23.86
C ASP A 6 -7.19 18.06 23.83
N ALA A 7 -7.65 16.82 23.60
CA ALA A 7 -6.77 15.66 23.46
C ALA A 7 -5.85 15.78 22.22
N GLN A 8 -6.36 16.27 21.09
CA GLN A 8 -5.55 16.51 19.90
C GLN A 8 -4.54 17.64 20.12
N VAL A 9 -4.93 18.71 20.81
CA VAL A 9 -4.03 19.82 21.17
C VAL A 9 -2.92 19.32 22.09
N LEU A 10 -3.24 18.56 23.13
CA LEU A 10 -2.26 17.98 24.05
C LEU A 10 -1.26 17.07 23.31
N ALA A 11 -1.73 16.19 22.42
CA ALA A 11 -0.84 15.32 21.66
C ALA A 11 0.03 16.11 20.67
N ALA A 12 -0.53 17.10 19.97
CA ALA A 12 0.20 17.91 19.01
C ALA A 12 1.25 18.82 19.67
N ALA A 13 0.95 19.35 20.86
CA ALA A 13 1.82 20.24 21.64
C ALA A 13 2.57 19.53 22.78
N ALA A 14 2.60 18.19 22.79
CA ALA A 14 3.28 17.42 23.81
C ALA A 14 4.72 17.92 24.03
N PRO A 15 5.14 18.18 25.27
CA PRO A 15 6.48 18.68 25.55
C PRO A 15 7.55 17.59 25.51
N ASP A 16 7.13 16.34 25.57
CA ASP A 16 8.01 15.18 25.65
C ASP A 16 8.84 15.00 24.39
N ARG A 17 10.08 14.54 24.56
CA ARG A 17 11.00 14.26 23.48
C ARG A 17 10.56 13.05 22.66
N LEU A 18 10.13 11.99 23.33
CA LEU A 18 9.63 10.76 22.72
C LEU A 18 8.13 10.64 22.95
N VAL A 19 7.34 10.69 21.91
CA VAL A 19 5.87 10.69 21.96
C VAL A 19 5.31 9.55 21.12
N ASN A 20 4.40 8.78 21.70
CA ASN A 20 3.64 7.73 21.00
C ASN A 20 2.15 8.10 20.99
N ILE A 21 1.59 8.40 19.81
CA ILE A 21 0.18 8.78 19.64
C ILE A 21 -0.60 7.59 19.11
N ILE A 22 -1.37 6.95 19.99
CA ILE A 22 -2.24 5.82 19.66
C ILE A 22 -3.60 6.38 19.24
N SER A 23 -4.00 6.14 18.01
CA SER A 23 -5.14 6.84 17.40
C SER A 23 -6.17 5.90 16.82
N ALA A 24 -7.43 6.04 17.22
CA ALA A 24 -8.56 5.31 16.64
C ALA A 24 -8.79 5.69 15.15
N PRO A 25 -9.57 4.88 14.39
CA PRO A 25 -9.96 5.21 13.03
C PRO A 25 -10.74 6.52 12.99
N GLY A 26 -10.31 7.46 12.17
CA GLY A 26 -11.01 8.76 12.05
C GLY A 26 -10.75 9.75 13.19
N SER A 27 -9.81 9.48 14.10
CA SER A 27 -9.41 10.41 15.17
C SER A 27 -8.59 11.62 14.68
N GLY A 28 -8.25 11.66 13.39
CA GLY A 28 -7.50 12.77 12.81
C GLY A 28 -5.98 12.62 12.89
N LYS A 29 -5.43 11.38 12.85
CA LYS A 29 -3.97 11.08 12.87
C LYS A 29 -3.14 12.06 12.05
N THR A 30 -3.41 12.15 10.75
CA THR A 30 -2.65 13.02 9.85
C THR A 30 -2.84 14.52 10.16
N THR A 31 -3.97 14.91 10.77
CA THR A 31 -4.18 16.28 11.27
C THR A 31 -3.27 16.55 12.47
N ILE A 32 -3.21 15.63 13.42
CA ILE A 32 -2.31 15.72 14.58
C ILE A 32 -0.85 15.74 14.10
N ALA A 33 -0.48 14.90 13.14
CA ALA A 33 0.86 14.90 12.52
C ALA A 33 1.21 16.28 11.93
N ALA A 34 0.28 16.91 11.22
CA ALA A 34 0.49 18.24 10.63
C ALA A 34 0.59 19.34 11.69
N GLU A 35 -0.22 19.29 12.75
CA GLU A 35 -0.13 20.25 13.88
C GLU A 35 1.17 20.07 14.64
N ARG A 36 1.56 18.83 14.97
CA ARG A 36 2.82 18.51 15.64
C ARG A 36 4.02 18.97 14.82
N TYR A 37 3.98 18.79 13.51
CA TYR A 37 5.03 19.23 12.59
C TYR A 37 5.23 20.76 12.67
N GLY A 38 4.15 21.53 12.60
CA GLY A 38 4.21 22.98 12.72
C GLY A 38 4.63 23.42 14.11
N TYR A 39 4.14 22.79 15.18
CA TYR A 39 4.55 23.06 16.55
C TYR A 39 6.08 22.89 16.70
N LEU A 40 6.61 21.71 16.36
CA LEU A 40 8.05 21.44 16.43
C LEU A 40 8.87 22.34 15.50
N ARG A 41 8.30 22.75 14.34
CA ARG A 41 8.96 23.67 13.41
C ARG A 41 9.17 25.07 14.01
N TYR A 42 8.19 25.58 14.76
CA TYR A 42 8.21 26.96 15.25
C TYR A 42 8.63 27.09 16.71
N GLN A 43 8.72 25.97 17.44
CA GLN A 43 9.15 25.98 18.84
C GLN A 43 10.63 26.30 19.02
N ALA A 44 11.48 25.96 18.07
CA ALA A 44 12.91 26.14 18.15
C ALA A 44 13.45 27.04 17.03
N SER A 45 14.53 27.75 17.30
CA SER A 45 15.21 28.67 16.40
C SER A 45 16.50 28.11 15.80
N ASP A 46 16.86 26.84 16.08
CA ASP A 46 18.04 26.23 15.49
C ASP A 46 17.86 25.94 14.00
N LEU A 47 18.96 25.68 13.28
CA LEU A 47 18.94 25.45 11.82
C LEU A 47 18.54 24.04 11.43
N ARG A 48 18.42 23.11 12.40
CA ARG A 48 18.08 21.73 12.12
C ARG A 48 16.62 21.58 11.70
N GLY A 49 16.39 20.62 10.79
CA GLY A 49 15.09 20.37 10.23
C GLY A 49 14.11 19.64 11.14
N VAL A 50 12.84 19.68 10.78
CA VAL A 50 11.81 18.74 11.22
C VAL A 50 11.51 17.82 10.05
N LEU A 51 11.48 16.51 10.32
CA LEU A 51 11.28 15.46 9.33
C LEU A 51 9.90 14.81 9.52
N GLY A 52 9.03 14.89 8.51
CA GLY A 52 7.81 14.11 8.43
C GLY A 52 8.05 12.86 7.59
N LEU A 53 7.83 11.68 8.17
CA LEU A 53 8.05 10.39 7.52
C LEU A 53 6.74 9.66 7.29
N THR A 54 6.60 9.09 6.10
CA THR A 54 5.45 8.28 5.68
C THR A 54 5.91 7.08 4.84
N PHE A 55 5.01 6.12 4.60
CA PHE A 55 5.34 4.87 3.89
C PHE A 55 5.08 4.91 2.38
N ASN A 56 4.41 5.96 1.88
CA ASN A 56 4.16 6.08 0.46
C ASN A 56 4.02 7.54 0.01
N ARG A 57 4.19 7.77 -1.29
CA ARG A 57 4.16 9.11 -1.89
C ARG A 57 2.80 9.82 -1.70
N ALA A 58 1.68 9.08 -1.71
CA ALA A 58 0.36 9.66 -1.52
C ALA A 58 0.17 10.20 -0.10
N ALA A 59 0.58 9.45 0.93
CA ALA A 59 0.56 9.89 2.33
C ALA A 59 1.48 11.09 2.55
N ALA A 60 2.68 11.09 1.95
CA ALA A 60 3.59 12.24 2.02
C ALA A 60 2.99 13.50 1.38
N THR A 61 2.28 13.34 0.26
CA THR A 61 1.58 14.46 -0.39
C THR A 61 0.44 14.98 0.47
N GLU A 62 -0.40 14.10 1.01
CA GLU A 62 -1.48 14.47 1.92
C GLU A 62 -0.99 15.21 3.16
N LEU A 63 0.07 14.70 3.80
CA LEU A 63 0.67 15.36 4.97
C LEU A 63 1.22 16.75 4.61
N ARG A 64 1.94 16.90 3.47
CA ARG A 64 2.41 18.22 2.99
C ARG A 64 1.25 19.19 2.75
N GLU A 65 0.17 18.75 2.11
CA GLU A 65 -0.99 19.58 1.85
C GLU A 65 -1.65 20.05 3.15
N ARG A 66 -1.78 19.17 4.15
CA ARG A 66 -2.32 19.52 5.48
C ARG A 66 -1.44 20.52 6.21
N ILE A 67 -0.11 20.31 6.22
CA ILE A 67 0.86 21.24 6.80
C ILE A 67 0.77 22.61 6.10
N ASN A 68 0.80 22.62 4.77
CA ASN A 68 0.74 23.87 3.99
C ASN A 68 -0.58 24.63 4.22
N ARG A 69 -1.71 23.90 4.30
CA ARG A 69 -3.01 24.52 4.57
C ARG A 69 -3.09 25.12 5.96
N ARG A 70 -2.47 24.50 6.93
CA ARG A 70 -2.55 24.93 8.34
C ARG A 70 -1.50 25.98 8.69
N TRP A 71 -0.25 25.78 8.25
CA TRP A 71 0.90 26.54 8.68
C TRP A 71 1.50 27.42 7.57
N GLY A 72 0.98 27.33 6.35
CA GLY A 72 1.48 28.02 5.17
C GLY A 72 2.63 27.29 4.50
N ALA A 73 2.84 27.56 3.19
CA ALA A 73 3.85 26.91 2.35
C ALA A 73 5.30 27.11 2.84
N ASN A 74 5.54 28.12 3.65
CA ASN A 74 6.84 28.39 4.24
C ASN A 74 7.21 27.44 5.40
N CYS A 75 6.29 26.65 5.88
CA CYS A 75 6.53 25.66 6.94
C CYS A 75 7.48 24.54 6.46
N ILE A 76 7.35 24.16 5.18
CA ILE A 76 8.19 23.13 4.55
C ILE A 76 9.19 23.85 3.62
N ARG A 77 10.36 24.23 4.15
CA ARG A 77 11.49 24.82 3.41
C ARG A 77 12.72 23.94 3.57
N PRO A 78 13.81 24.14 2.82
CA PRO A 78 15.07 23.42 3.02
C PRO A 78 15.43 23.30 4.51
N ALA A 79 15.94 22.15 4.92
CA ALA A 79 16.06 21.57 6.24
C ALA A 79 14.76 20.94 6.80
N HIS A 80 13.57 21.46 6.50
CA HIS A 80 12.28 20.88 6.94
C HIS A 80 11.64 20.09 5.81
N ARG A 81 11.44 18.80 5.99
CA ARG A 81 11.06 17.90 4.90
C ARG A 81 9.88 16.99 5.29
N VAL A 82 9.06 16.66 4.30
CA VAL A 82 8.07 15.57 4.42
C VAL A 82 8.38 14.60 3.27
N ILE A 83 8.86 13.41 3.61
CA ILE A 83 9.36 12.42 2.65
C ILE A 83 8.91 11.00 3.03
N THR A 84 9.15 10.05 2.16
CA THR A 84 8.97 8.63 2.49
C THR A 84 10.22 8.07 3.15
N PHE A 85 10.08 6.94 3.86
CA PHE A 85 11.24 6.21 4.39
C PHE A 85 12.21 5.77 3.29
N ASP A 86 11.71 5.36 2.13
CA ASP A 86 12.57 5.04 0.98
C ASP A 86 13.48 6.21 0.60
N HIS A 87 12.97 7.44 0.66
CA HIS A 87 13.77 8.63 0.39
C HIS A 87 14.79 8.89 1.50
N LEU A 88 14.43 8.71 2.76
CA LEU A 88 15.36 8.82 3.89
C LEU A 88 16.51 7.80 3.75
N HIS A 89 16.21 6.56 3.38
CA HIS A 89 17.21 5.52 3.18
C HIS A 89 18.17 5.88 2.03
N VAL A 90 17.67 6.47 0.95
CA VAL A 90 18.51 6.98 -0.15
C VAL A 90 19.43 8.11 0.33
N ASP A 91 18.90 9.03 1.14
CA ASP A 91 19.70 10.14 1.69
C ASP A 91 20.83 9.59 2.59
N ILE A 92 20.53 8.64 3.48
CA ILE A 92 21.53 8.00 4.35
C ILE A 92 22.60 7.28 3.50
N LEU A 93 22.19 6.47 2.52
CA LEU A 93 23.13 5.77 1.64
C LEU A 93 24.02 6.77 0.88
N THR A 94 23.43 7.83 0.35
CA THR A 94 24.17 8.89 -0.38
C THR A 94 25.19 9.56 0.52
N HIS A 95 24.82 9.84 1.78
CA HIS A 95 25.77 10.40 2.76
C HIS A 95 26.90 9.43 3.04
N LEU A 96 26.63 8.16 3.29
CA LEU A 96 27.66 7.14 3.54
C LEU A 96 28.63 6.98 2.37
N LEU A 97 28.15 7.13 1.14
CA LEU A 97 29.00 7.15 -0.06
C LEU A 97 29.85 8.43 -0.14
N SER A 98 29.30 9.59 0.20
CA SER A 98 30.04 10.85 0.18
C SER A 98 31.13 10.94 1.24
N GLU A 99 30.90 10.33 2.42
CA GLU A 99 31.86 10.24 3.51
C GLU A 99 32.89 9.08 3.31
N GLY A 100 32.79 8.32 2.20
CA GLY A 100 33.67 7.20 1.90
C GLY A 100 33.51 5.99 2.83
N GLN A 101 32.43 5.93 3.60
CA GLN A 101 32.10 4.79 4.47
C GLN A 101 31.70 3.56 3.66
N LEU A 102 31.11 3.78 2.49
CA LEU A 102 30.79 2.75 1.51
C LEU A 102 31.41 3.10 0.16
N THR A 103 31.79 2.09 -0.60
CA THR A 103 32.31 2.24 -1.96
C THR A 103 31.33 1.60 -2.94
N TRP A 104 30.81 2.40 -3.86
CA TRP A 104 29.94 1.94 -4.93
C TRP A 104 30.77 1.42 -6.11
N PRO A 105 30.28 0.39 -6.87
CA PRO A 105 30.95 -0.07 -8.08
C PRO A 105 31.23 1.08 -9.05
N GLY A 106 32.47 1.18 -9.55
CA GLY A 106 32.88 2.27 -10.43
C GLY A 106 33.18 3.61 -9.74
N GLY A 107 33.16 3.68 -8.39
CA GLY A 107 33.43 4.90 -7.63
C GLY A 107 32.30 5.95 -7.75
N ILE A 108 31.08 5.51 -8.07
CA ILE A 108 29.91 6.40 -8.25
C ILE A 108 29.40 6.82 -6.88
N THR A 109 29.12 8.11 -6.71
CA THR A 109 28.50 8.68 -5.49
C THR A 109 27.09 9.18 -5.69
N THR A 110 26.66 9.35 -6.96
CA THR A 110 25.29 9.77 -7.31
C THR A 110 24.53 8.63 -7.94
N LEU A 111 23.44 8.21 -7.31
CA LEU A 111 22.67 7.04 -7.72
C LEU A 111 21.38 7.44 -8.45
N GLU A 112 21.04 6.69 -9.50
CA GLU A 112 19.71 6.66 -10.09
C GLU A 112 18.87 5.61 -9.38
N VAL A 113 18.01 6.05 -8.44
CA VAL A 113 17.15 5.12 -7.66
C VAL A 113 15.82 4.91 -8.36
N ARG A 114 15.44 3.66 -8.54
CA ARG A 114 14.20 3.23 -9.20
C ARG A 114 13.31 2.42 -8.27
N ASP A 115 12.01 2.35 -8.57
CA ASP A 115 11.10 1.48 -7.85
C ASP A 115 11.49 -0.01 -8.03
N ASP A 116 11.97 -0.37 -9.22
CA ASP A 116 12.50 -1.70 -9.57
C ASP A 116 13.31 -1.65 -10.89
N TYR A 117 13.81 -2.80 -11.33
CA TYR A 117 14.59 -2.93 -12.57
C TYR A 117 13.76 -3.22 -13.83
N ARG A 118 12.43 -3.08 -13.77
CA ARG A 118 11.58 -3.26 -14.96
C ARG A 118 11.92 -2.24 -16.04
N GLY A 119 11.93 -2.70 -17.28
CA GLY A 119 12.26 -1.86 -18.44
C GLY A 119 13.76 -1.72 -18.73
N LEU A 120 14.64 -2.19 -17.85
CA LEU A 120 16.07 -2.27 -18.17
C LEU A 120 16.37 -3.52 -19.00
N ALA A 121 17.32 -3.39 -19.94
CA ALA A 121 17.79 -4.50 -20.74
C ALA A 121 18.33 -5.65 -19.86
N GLY A 122 17.97 -6.88 -20.19
CA GLY A 122 18.36 -8.06 -19.42
C GLY A 122 17.45 -8.41 -18.24
N PHE A 123 16.56 -7.50 -17.81
CA PHE A 123 15.62 -7.76 -16.69
C PHE A 123 14.26 -8.20 -17.20
N ARG A 124 13.73 -9.29 -16.63
CA ARG A 124 12.50 -9.94 -17.07
C ARG A 124 11.66 -10.44 -15.90
N PHE A 125 10.46 -10.88 -16.20
CA PHE A 125 9.60 -11.60 -15.28
C PHE A 125 9.94 -13.10 -15.28
N LEU A 126 10.21 -13.69 -14.12
CA LEU A 126 10.31 -15.13 -13.92
C LEU A 126 9.03 -15.68 -13.29
N LYS A 127 8.43 -16.68 -13.93
CA LYS A 127 7.12 -17.22 -13.58
C LYS A 127 7.17 -18.27 -12.47
N ASP A 128 8.22 -19.07 -12.41
CA ASP A 128 8.30 -20.27 -11.59
C ASP A 128 9.35 -20.13 -10.46
N GLY A 129 9.63 -18.89 -10.02
CA GLY A 129 10.70 -18.62 -9.09
C GLY A 129 12.09 -18.66 -9.75
N GLY A 130 13.13 -18.54 -8.96
CA GLY A 130 14.50 -18.51 -9.46
C GLY A 130 15.44 -17.81 -8.50
N TYR A 131 16.54 -17.29 -9.04
CA TYR A 131 17.49 -16.50 -8.27
C TYR A 131 17.23 -15.01 -8.52
N LYS A 132 16.78 -14.32 -7.49
CA LYS A 132 16.73 -12.85 -7.48
C LYS A 132 18.10 -12.32 -7.09
N ARG A 133 18.49 -11.19 -7.67
CA ARG A 133 19.72 -10.49 -7.34
C ARG A 133 19.41 -9.34 -6.42
N PHE A 134 20.29 -9.13 -5.44
CA PHE A 134 20.26 -7.97 -4.55
C PHE A 134 21.64 -7.34 -4.53
N ALA A 135 21.67 -6.05 -4.31
CA ALA A 135 22.87 -5.40 -3.83
C ALA A 135 23.12 -5.79 -2.35
N SER A 136 24.36 -5.97 -1.99
CA SER A 136 24.80 -6.31 -0.63
C SER A 136 26.17 -5.74 -0.40
N ILE A 137 26.61 -5.65 0.85
CA ILE A 137 27.96 -5.26 1.23
C ILE A 137 28.86 -6.49 1.26
N ASP A 138 30.06 -6.38 0.70
CA ASP A 138 31.15 -7.34 0.79
C ASP A 138 32.39 -6.61 1.32
N ASP A 139 33.24 -7.34 2.07
CA ASP A 139 34.44 -6.77 2.75
C ASP A 139 34.13 -5.47 3.53
N ASN A 140 32.99 -5.44 4.19
CA ASN A 140 32.43 -4.36 5.02
C ASN A 140 32.21 -3.00 4.32
N ARG A 141 32.63 -2.82 3.07
CA ARG A 141 32.56 -1.51 2.39
C ARG A 141 32.09 -1.56 0.94
N PHE A 142 32.29 -2.67 0.23
CA PHE A 142 32.02 -2.72 -1.21
C PHE A 142 30.59 -3.20 -1.51
N VAL A 143 29.88 -2.48 -2.37
CA VAL A 143 28.56 -2.90 -2.84
C VAL A 143 28.71 -3.90 -3.98
N VAL A 144 28.12 -5.06 -3.82
CA VAL A 144 28.20 -6.18 -4.78
C VAL A 144 26.82 -6.78 -5.06
N SER A 145 26.72 -7.45 -6.23
CA SER A 145 25.53 -8.22 -6.60
C SER A 145 25.55 -9.62 -6.00
N ARG A 146 24.62 -9.95 -5.14
CA ARG A 146 24.41 -11.30 -4.60
C ARG A 146 23.13 -11.92 -5.10
N SER A 147 23.00 -13.23 -5.02
CA SER A 147 21.80 -13.96 -5.44
C SER A 147 21.14 -14.64 -4.27
N GLN A 148 19.81 -14.58 -4.24
CA GLN A 148 18.97 -15.32 -3.31
C GLN A 148 17.95 -16.14 -4.09
N SER A 149 17.70 -17.37 -3.65
CA SER A 149 16.63 -18.19 -4.20
C SER A 149 15.27 -17.62 -3.80
N VAL A 150 14.36 -17.51 -4.75
CA VAL A 150 12.98 -17.09 -4.52
C VAL A 150 12.04 -18.12 -5.11
N GLY A 151 11.16 -18.67 -4.28
CA GLY A 151 10.16 -19.67 -4.67
C GLY A 151 8.93 -19.11 -5.35
N MET A 152 8.81 -17.78 -5.46
CA MET A 152 7.61 -17.10 -5.97
C MET A 152 7.90 -16.38 -7.31
N PRO A 153 6.85 -16.14 -8.13
CA PRO A 153 6.98 -15.31 -9.33
C PRO A 153 7.53 -13.93 -8.99
N CYS A 154 8.57 -13.49 -9.70
CA CYS A 154 9.25 -12.22 -9.46
C CYS A 154 9.42 -11.40 -10.73
N MET A 155 9.28 -10.09 -10.60
CA MET A 155 9.53 -9.10 -11.65
C MET A 155 10.93 -8.51 -11.50
N GLY A 156 11.50 -7.97 -12.59
CA GLY A 156 12.79 -7.29 -12.56
C GLY A 156 13.98 -8.23 -12.30
N ILE A 157 13.88 -9.47 -12.72
CA ILE A 157 14.96 -10.47 -12.56
C ILE A 157 15.95 -10.36 -13.70
N GLY A 158 17.19 -10.01 -13.38
CA GLY A 158 18.35 -10.01 -14.27
C GLY A 158 19.35 -11.12 -13.93
N SER A 159 20.24 -11.43 -14.88
CA SER A 159 21.42 -12.25 -14.59
C SER A 159 22.35 -11.51 -13.62
N LYS A 160 23.36 -12.22 -13.06
CA LYS A 160 24.40 -11.56 -12.25
C LYS A 160 25.09 -10.44 -13.02
N ARG A 161 25.34 -10.66 -14.32
CA ARG A 161 25.97 -9.68 -15.20
C ARG A 161 25.09 -8.45 -15.41
N ASP A 162 23.79 -8.63 -15.66
CA ASP A 162 22.87 -7.52 -15.88
C ASP A 162 22.71 -6.67 -14.62
N HIS A 163 22.55 -7.31 -13.45
CA HIS A 163 22.44 -6.62 -12.18
C HIS A 163 23.74 -5.87 -11.84
N GLN A 164 24.90 -6.52 -11.98
CA GLN A 164 26.20 -5.86 -11.77
C GLN A 164 26.39 -4.70 -12.75
N SER A 165 25.94 -4.83 -14.01
CA SER A 165 26.00 -3.74 -14.99
C SER A 165 25.13 -2.56 -14.58
N ALA A 166 23.92 -2.79 -14.03
CA ALA A 166 23.07 -1.74 -13.49
C ALA A 166 23.76 -1.02 -12.32
N LEU A 167 24.30 -1.78 -11.35
CA LEU A 167 25.05 -1.21 -10.24
C LEU A 167 26.27 -0.40 -10.72
N ASN A 168 27.07 -0.92 -11.66
CA ASN A 168 28.21 -0.22 -12.22
C ASN A 168 27.81 1.09 -12.94
N SER A 169 26.59 1.21 -13.36
CA SER A 169 26.03 2.45 -13.97
C SER A 169 25.37 3.37 -12.94
N GLY A 170 25.44 3.06 -11.66
CA GLY A 170 24.79 3.82 -10.59
C GLY A 170 23.27 3.63 -10.50
N ILE A 171 22.71 2.62 -11.19
CA ILE A 171 21.28 2.33 -11.16
C ILE A 171 21.01 1.30 -10.05
N VAL A 172 20.08 1.65 -9.15
CA VAL A 172 19.74 0.82 -7.98
C VAL A 172 18.23 0.87 -7.71
N SER A 173 17.65 -0.22 -7.20
CA SER A 173 16.27 -0.23 -6.74
C SER A 173 16.16 0.17 -5.26
N HIS A 174 14.98 0.69 -4.85
CA HIS A 174 14.71 0.94 -3.43
C HIS A 174 14.90 -0.31 -2.57
N GLU A 175 14.56 -1.50 -3.09
CA GLU A 175 14.75 -2.76 -2.40
C GLU A 175 16.26 -3.05 -2.16
N ASP A 176 17.11 -2.75 -3.13
CA ASP A 176 18.55 -2.90 -2.99
C ASP A 176 19.15 -1.88 -2.02
N VAL A 177 18.66 -0.62 -2.02
CA VAL A 177 19.05 0.38 -1.02
C VAL A 177 18.75 -0.14 0.40
N ARG A 178 17.54 -0.67 0.62
CA ARG A 178 17.17 -1.28 1.92
C ARG A 178 18.04 -2.47 2.27
N ALA A 179 18.35 -3.35 1.31
CA ALA A 179 19.21 -4.52 1.54
C ALA A 179 20.63 -4.11 1.90
N ILE A 180 21.20 -3.11 1.25
CA ILE A 180 22.52 -2.55 1.57
C ILE A 180 22.50 -1.98 3.00
N LEU A 181 21.53 -1.12 3.34
CA LEU A 181 21.49 -0.49 4.64
C LEU A 181 21.24 -1.49 5.79
N ARG A 182 20.42 -2.53 5.59
CA ARG A 182 20.27 -3.58 6.60
C ARG A 182 21.60 -4.26 6.92
N THR A 183 22.44 -4.49 5.92
CA THR A 183 23.77 -5.05 6.13
C THR A 183 24.74 -4.03 6.73
N ALA A 184 24.72 -2.80 6.22
CA ALA A 184 25.60 -1.71 6.64
C ALA A 184 25.42 -1.35 8.13
N MET A 185 24.17 -1.33 8.60
CA MET A 185 23.84 -0.95 9.98
C MET A 185 24.34 -1.97 11.04
N HIS A 186 24.88 -3.12 10.65
CA HIS A 186 25.62 -3.99 11.57
C HIS A 186 27.04 -3.50 11.86
N ILE A 187 27.57 -2.58 11.08
CA ILE A 187 28.91 -2.00 11.23
C ILE A 187 28.82 -0.76 12.11
N GLU A 188 29.58 -0.72 13.19
CA GLU A 188 29.51 0.33 14.22
C GLU A 188 29.81 1.71 13.66
N GLU A 189 30.90 1.86 12.90
CA GLU A 189 31.30 3.13 12.30
C GLU A 189 30.23 3.70 11.32
N ILE A 190 29.53 2.82 10.61
CA ILE A 190 28.44 3.24 9.71
C ILE A 190 27.21 3.72 10.50
N ARG A 191 26.91 3.03 11.61
CA ARG A 191 25.84 3.51 12.52
C ARG A 191 26.14 4.89 13.08
N ASP A 192 27.37 5.08 13.56
CA ASP A 192 27.82 6.34 14.17
C ASP A 192 27.71 7.49 13.17
N VAL A 193 28.22 7.31 11.96
CA VAL A 193 28.12 8.31 10.88
C VAL A 193 26.67 8.60 10.51
N SER A 194 25.83 7.56 10.44
CA SER A 194 24.40 7.73 10.14
C SER A 194 23.66 8.47 11.26
N THR A 195 24.01 8.16 12.51
CA THR A 195 23.42 8.80 13.70
C THR A 195 23.87 10.27 13.81
N GLU A 196 25.14 10.57 13.57
CA GLU A 196 25.65 11.94 13.53
C GLU A 196 24.99 12.74 12.42
N TRP A 197 24.83 12.16 11.23
CA TRP A 197 24.13 12.82 10.13
C TRP A 197 22.67 13.15 10.49
N LEU A 198 21.95 12.23 11.10
CA LEU A 198 20.59 12.47 11.55
C LEU A 198 20.51 13.64 12.55
N SER A 199 21.37 13.63 13.58
CA SER A 199 21.37 14.65 14.63
C SER A 199 21.83 16.04 14.15
N THR A 200 22.71 16.08 13.14
CA THR A 200 23.19 17.33 12.55
C THR A 200 22.12 17.97 11.65
N ASN A 201 21.38 17.16 10.90
CA ASN A 201 20.40 17.67 9.94
C ASN A 201 19.01 17.89 10.55
N TYR A 202 18.62 17.07 11.53
CA TYR A 202 17.27 17.08 12.08
C TYR A 202 17.27 17.19 13.60
N ARG A 203 16.30 17.89 14.16
CA ARG A 203 16.02 17.93 15.59
C ARG A 203 14.79 17.11 15.98
N ALA A 204 13.92 16.82 15.03
CA ALA A 204 12.71 16.06 15.28
C ALA A 204 12.30 15.25 14.06
N ALA A 205 11.68 14.10 14.30
CA ALA A 205 11.01 13.29 13.29
C ALA A 205 9.60 12.91 13.76
N ILE A 206 8.65 12.97 12.81
CA ILE A 206 7.26 12.54 13.00
C ILE A 206 7.01 11.41 12.02
N ILE A 207 6.59 10.26 12.51
CA ILE A 207 6.33 9.05 11.74
C ILE A 207 4.82 8.79 11.78
N ASP A 208 4.15 9.04 10.65
CA ASP A 208 2.71 8.75 10.50
C ASP A 208 2.50 7.31 10.01
N GLU A 209 1.49 6.62 10.55
CA GLU A 209 1.16 5.21 10.29
C GLU A 209 2.31 4.24 10.69
N VAL A 210 2.94 4.44 11.84
CA VAL A 210 4.15 3.70 12.29
C VAL A 210 4.02 2.16 12.23
N TYR A 211 2.81 1.61 12.38
CA TYR A 211 2.59 0.16 12.30
C TYR A 211 2.67 -0.41 10.87
N ASP A 212 2.87 0.42 9.85
CA ASP A 212 3.20 -0.01 8.49
C ASP A 212 4.73 -0.08 8.24
N ALA A 213 5.56 0.26 9.25
CA ALA A 213 7.01 0.25 9.19
C ALA A 213 7.61 -1.16 9.12
N ASP A 214 8.73 -1.30 8.40
CA ASP A 214 9.57 -2.48 8.51
C ASP A 214 10.69 -2.29 9.57
N ASP A 215 11.52 -3.31 9.75
CA ASP A 215 12.61 -3.32 10.71
C ASP A 215 13.66 -2.21 10.47
N LEU A 216 13.96 -1.89 9.22
CA LEU A 216 14.93 -0.84 8.88
C LEU A 216 14.35 0.56 9.16
N ASP A 217 13.06 0.76 8.88
CA ASP A 217 12.37 2.01 9.17
C ASP A 217 12.36 2.30 10.68
N LEU A 218 12.01 1.28 11.48
CA LEU A 218 12.00 1.38 12.93
C LEU A 218 13.41 1.51 13.51
N TYR A 219 14.40 0.86 12.89
CA TYR A 219 15.79 1.03 13.29
C TYR A 219 16.30 2.43 13.02
N ALA A 220 15.93 3.04 11.90
CA ALA A 220 16.26 4.46 11.63
C ALA A 220 15.60 5.40 12.66
N ALA A 221 14.36 5.11 13.08
CA ALA A 221 13.70 5.84 14.16
C ALA A 221 14.41 5.67 15.52
N TYR A 222 14.88 4.46 15.82
CA TYR A 222 15.70 4.16 17.00
C TYR A 222 17.00 4.98 17.00
N LEU A 223 17.77 4.94 15.91
CA LEU A 223 19.00 5.72 15.79
C LEU A 223 18.75 7.22 15.94
N ALA A 224 17.66 7.72 15.37
CA ALA A 224 17.28 9.13 15.54
C ALA A 224 16.92 9.46 16.99
N ALA A 225 16.24 8.57 17.71
CA ALA A 225 15.92 8.75 19.14
C ALA A 225 17.20 8.77 19.99
N GLU A 226 18.13 7.81 19.78
CA GLU A 226 19.41 7.74 20.48
C GLU A 226 20.32 8.93 20.14
N ALA A 227 20.21 9.48 18.94
CA ALA A 227 20.87 10.72 18.52
C ALA A 227 20.29 12.00 19.18
N GLY A 228 19.29 11.86 20.04
CA GLY A 228 18.68 12.97 20.78
C GLY A 228 17.60 13.74 20.02
N LEU A 229 17.10 13.24 18.89
CA LEU A 229 15.98 13.86 18.19
C LEU A 229 14.67 13.70 19.01
N SER A 230 13.77 14.67 18.86
CA SER A 230 12.38 14.47 19.30
C SER A 230 11.67 13.55 18.31
N ILE A 231 11.19 12.40 18.78
CA ILE A 231 10.50 11.43 17.94
C ILE A 231 9.01 11.40 18.29
N THR A 232 8.17 11.48 17.29
CA THR A 232 6.73 11.29 17.44
C THR A 232 6.29 10.15 16.55
N LEU A 233 5.82 9.06 17.15
CA LEU A 233 5.21 7.92 16.48
C LEU A 233 3.69 8.13 16.49
N ILE A 234 3.05 7.95 15.33
CA ILE A 234 1.59 8.07 15.22
C ILE A 234 1.08 6.83 14.49
N GLY A 235 0.09 6.15 15.07
CA GLY A 235 -0.46 4.97 14.43
C GLY A 235 -1.66 4.36 15.15
N ASP A 236 -2.15 3.29 14.57
CA ASP A 236 -3.21 2.45 15.13
C ASP A 236 -2.82 0.99 14.97
N PRO A 237 -2.54 0.24 16.04
CA PRO A 237 -2.15 -1.16 15.95
C PRO A 237 -3.23 -2.05 15.32
N TRP A 238 -4.50 -1.59 15.32
CA TRP A 238 -5.61 -2.24 14.67
C TRP A 238 -5.70 -2.01 13.15
N GLN A 239 -4.90 -1.09 12.58
CA GLN A 239 -4.91 -0.77 11.15
C GLN A 239 -3.69 -1.31 10.39
N THR A 240 -3.03 -2.32 10.92
CA THR A 240 -1.88 -2.99 10.31
C THR A 240 -2.32 -3.88 9.17
N LEU A 241 -1.99 -3.53 7.92
CA LEU A 241 -2.40 -4.28 6.74
C LEU A 241 -1.24 -4.82 5.90
N TYR A 242 0.00 -4.36 6.12
CA TYR A 242 1.09 -4.56 5.18
C TYR A 242 2.18 -5.52 5.66
N LYS A 243 1.85 -6.48 6.58
CA LYS A 243 2.79 -7.54 7.01
C LYS A 243 3.36 -8.30 5.81
N TRP A 244 2.53 -8.60 4.81
CA TRP A 244 2.98 -9.23 3.57
C TRP A 244 3.97 -8.40 2.73
N ARG A 245 4.12 -7.09 2.99
CA ARG A 245 5.14 -6.20 2.40
C ARG A 245 6.36 -6.02 3.28
N GLY A 246 6.41 -6.70 4.43
CA GLY A 246 7.52 -6.62 5.37
C GLY A 246 7.28 -5.70 6.57
N ALA A 247 6.09 -5.11 6.72
CA ALA A 247 5.76 -4.38 7.94
C ALA A 247 5.87 -5.28 9.17
N LYS A 248 6.49 -4.77 10.23
CA LYS A 248 6.75 -5.49 11.47
C LYS A 248 6.17 -4.73 12.67
N PRO A 249 4.83 -4.69 12.79
CA PRO A 249 4.16 -3.91 13.81
C PRO A 249 4.55 -4.34 15.24
N GLU A 250 4.93 -5.60 15.44
CA GLU A 250 5.45 -6.10 16.72
C GLU A 250 6.78 -5.45 17.12
N VAL A 251 7.59 -5.00 16.16
CA VAL A 251 8.86 -4.30 16.44
C VAL A 251 8.63 -2.87 16.92
N VAL A 252 7.44 -2.30 16.71
CA VAL A 252 7.08 -0.99 17.30
C VAL A 252 7.14 -1.06 18.81
N ASN A 253 6.61 -2.12 19.44
CA ASN A 253 6.72 -2.30 20.89
C ASN A 253 8.17 -2.43 21.33
N THR A 254 9.00 -3.14 20.57
CA THR A 254 10.44 -3.21 20.84
C THR A 254 11.09 -1.82 20.80
N LEU A 255 10.76 -0.98 19.81
CA LEU A 255 11.24 0.41 19.79
C LEU A 255 10.82 1.20 21.02
N LEU A 256 9.56 1.07 21.45
CA LEU A 256 9.04 1.76 22.64
C LEU A 256 9.76 1.36 23.94
N ASP A 257 10.19 0.08 24.03
CA ASP A 257 10.78 -0.49 25.25
C ASP A 257 12.31 -0.31 25.32
N TYR A 258 13.00 -0.22 24.17
CA TYR A 258 14.48 -0.28 24.11
C TYR A 258 15.17 1.08 23.88
N THR A 259 14.44 2.18 23.73
CA THR A 259 15.05 3.52 23.68
C THR A 259 15.57 3.93 25.05
N SER A 260 16.66 4.70 25.07
CA SER A 260 17.28 5.21 26.32
C SER A 260 16.32 6.07 27.15
N ASP A 261 15.44 6.82 26.47
CA ASP A 261 14.34 7.58 27.10
C ASP A 261 13.00 6.88 26.87
N GLN A 262 12.06 7.09 27.76
CA GLN A 262 10.73 6.50 27.67
C GLN A 262 9.81 7.27 26.70
N PHE A 263 9.09 6.56 25.84
CA PHE A 263 7.99 7.12 25.06
C PHE A 263 6.77 7.39 25.95
N ILE A 264 6.25 8.61 25.87
CA ILE A 264 5.01 9.00 26.54
C ILE A 264 3.83 8.79 25.60
N ALA A 265 2.85 8.01 26.08
CA ALA A 265 1.67 7.67 25.28
C ALA A 265 0.59 8.77 25.35
N TYR A 266 0.03 9.12 24.19
CA TYR A 266 -1.12 10.01 24.05
C TYR A 266 -2.20 9.28 23.27
N GLU A 267 -3.30 8.96 23.94
CA GLU A 267 -4.40 8.24 23.30
C GLU A 267 -5.40 9.18 22.64
N GLN A 268 -5.86 8.80 21.46
CA GLN A 268 -6.88 9.48 20.67
C GLN A 268 -8.05 8.52 20.40
N PRO A 269 -8.90 8.22 21.39
CA PRO A 269 -9.96 7.22 21.24
C PRO A 269 -11.16 7.74 20.44
N GLU A 270 -11.35 9.05 20.39
CA GLU A 270 -12.51 9.69 19.74
C GLU A 270 -12.36 9.62 18.23
N SER A 271 -13.43 9.18 17.57
CA SER A 271 -13.52 9.13 16.11
C SER A 271 -14.47 10.19 15.58
N PHE A 272 -13.99 11.03 14.68
CA PHE A 272 -14.81 12.03 13.96
C PHE A 272 -15.40 11.46 12.66
N ARG A 273 -15.11 10.20 12.36
CA ARG A 273 -15.65 9.52 11.18
C ARG A 273 -17.07 9.05 11.40
N PHE A 274 -17.36 8.52 12.57
CA PHE A 274 -18.59 7.80 12.82
C PHE A 274 -19.76 8.75 13.07
N VAL A 275 -20.91 8.42 12.47
CA VAL A 275 -22.15 9.18 12.58
C VAL A 275 -23.26 8.23 13.02
N GLY A 276 -24.06 8.64 14.02
CA GLY A 276 -25.08 7.78 14.62
C GLY A 276 -24.52 6.87 15.70
N GLU A 277 -25.27 5.84 16.09
CA GLU A 277 -24.95 5.02 17.27
C GLU A 277 -24.26 3.70 16.91
N GLN A 278 -24.56 3.10 15.74
CA GLN A 278 -24.06 1.76 15.39
C GLN A 278 -22.54 1.72 15.28
N MET A 279 -21.94 2.59 14.49
CA MET A 279 -20.52 2.51 14.21
C MET A 279 -19.62 2.83 15.38
N PRO A 280 -19.92 3.84 16.25
CA PRO A 280 -19.14 4.06 17.47
C PRO A 280 -19.15 2.84 18.39
N LEU A 281 -20.33 2.24 18.63
CA LEU A 281 -20.46 1.06 19.48
C LEU A 281 -19.75 -0.15 18.88
N LEU A 282 -19.92 -0.39 17.57
CA LEU A 282 -19.26 -1.49 16.86
C LEU A 282 -17.74 -1.37 16.92
N ALA A 283 -17.19 -0.18 16.63
CA ALA A 283 -15.74 0.06 16.69
C ALA A 283 -15.18 -0.11 18.11
N ALA A 284 -15.91 0.33 19.14
CA ALA A 284 -15.52 0.16 20.53
C ALA A 284 -15.49 -1.33 20.94
N ASN A 285 -16.52 -2.09 20.59
CA ASN A 285 -16.60 -3.53 20.87
C ASN A 285 -15.45 -4.30 20.19
N LEU A 286 -15.17 -3.99 18.90
CA LEU A 286 -14.08 -4.62 18.18
C LEU A 286 -12.72 -4.38 18.83
N ARG A 287 -12.45 -3.14 19.29
CA ARG A 287 -11.20 -2.82 19.98
C ARG A 287 -11.10 -3.43 21.38
N ALA A 288 -12.23 -3.65 22.03
CA ALA A 288 -12.29 -4.35 23.31
C ALA A 288 -12.18 -5.88 23.19
N GLY A 289 -12.05 -6.42 21.97
CA GLY A 289 -12.03 -7.86 21.74
C GLY A 289 -13.38 -8.53 22.00
N ILE A 290 -14.46 -7.76 22.04
CA ILE A 290 -15.82 -8.27 22.21
C ILE A 290 -16.32 -8.81 20.88
N GLY A 291 -16.81 -10.05 20.89
CA GLY A 291 -17.42 -10.68 19.71
C GLY A 291 -18.66 -9.94 19.24
N VAL A 292 -18.78 -9.75 17.94
CA VAL A 292 -19.90 -9.04 17.32
C VAL A 292 -20.46 -9.83 16.14
N ASP A 293 -21.78 -9.68 15.92
CA ASP A 293 -22.46 -10.09 14.70
C ASP A 293 -22.78 -8.88 13.84
N LEU A 294 -22.44 -8.94 12.54
CA LEU A 294 -22.88 -7.92 11.60
C LEU A 294 -24.26 -8.27 11.06
N PRO A 295 -25.17 -7.29 10.97
CA PRO A 295 -26.46 -7.53 10.33
C PRO A 295 -26.27 -7.83 8.84
N PRO A 296 -27.07 -8.74 8.25
CA PRO A 296 -27.08 -8.95 6.82
C PRO A 296 -27.51 -7.70 6.09
N ILE A 297 -26.92 -7.44 4.92
CA ILE A 297 -27.25 -6.30 4.06
C ILE A 297 -27.24 -6.72 2.60
N ASP A 298 -28.16 -6.13 1.82
CA ASP A 298 -28.12 -6.27 0.37
C ASP A 298 -27.11 -5.29 -0.25
N SER A 299 -26.49 -5.71 -1.34
CA SER A 299 -25.52 -4.88 -2.07
C SER A 299 -26.14 -3.63 -2.69
N SER A 300 -27.47 -3.55 -2.85
CA SER A 300 -28.18 -2.33 -3.28
C SER A 300 -28.26 -1.25 -2.20
N ASP A 301 -28.04 -1.62 -0.94
CA ASP A 301 -28.18 -0.75 0.23
C ASP A 301 -26.86 -0.20 0.75
N VAL A 302 -25.75 -0.38 0.01
CA VAL A 302 -24.42 0.08 0.40
C VAL A 302 -23.75 0.90 -0.71
N ASP A 303 -22.79 1.75 -0.32
CA ASP A 303 -22.04 2.60 -1.24
C ASP A 303 -20.81 1.88 -1.82
N VAL A 304 -20.34 0.85 -1.12
CA VAL A 304 -19.15 0.07 -1.48
C VAL A 304 -19.24 -1.34 -0.90
N ALA A 305 -18.73 -2.31 -1.67
CA ALA A 305 -18.48 -3.65 -1.18
C ALA A 305 -16.99 -3.83 -0.90
N LEU A 306 -16.64 -4.32 0.29
CA LEU A 306 -15.26 -4.58 0.70
C LEU A 306 -15.03 -6.06 0.96
N ALA A 307 -13.89 -6.57 0.50
CA ALA A 307 -13.45 -7.94 0.77
C ALA A 307 -11.93 -8.01 0.90
N ARG A 308 -11.41 -9.12 1.41
CA ARG A 308 -9.96 -9.37 1.40
C ARG A 308 -9.41 -9.48 -0.02
N ASN A 309 -10.10 -10.23 -0.89
CA ASN A 309 -9.66 -10.57 -2.23
C ASN A 309 -10.65 -10.14 -3.30
N TRP A 310 -10.15 -9.90 -4.50
CA TRP A 310 -10.97 -9.56 -5.66
C TRP A 310 -12.00 -10.64 -6.01
N THR A 311 -11.63 -11.91 -5.87
CA THR A 311 -12.50 -13.06 -6.22
C THR A 311 -13.78 -13.09 -5.37
N GLN A 312 -13.72 -12.76 -4.08
CA GLN A 312 -14.89 -12.65 -3.22
C GLN A 312 -15.89 -11.60 -3.73
N LEU A 313 -15.41 -10.47 -4.22
CA LEU A 313 -16.26 -9.39 -4.71
C LEU A 313 -17.03 -9.76 -5.98
N TRP A 314 -16.56 -10.76 -6.74
CA TRP A 314 -17.29 -11.26 -7.89
C TRP A 314 -18.45 -12.19 -7.54
N THR A 315 -18.56 -12.64 -6.27
CA THR A 315 -19.62 -13.54 -5.79
C THR A 315 -20.71 -12.86 -4.95
N VAL A 316 -20.60 -11.53 -4.68
CA VAL A 316 -21.50 -10.78 -3.76
C VAL A 316 -22.52 -9.93 -4.51
N GLY A 317 -23.23 -10.28 -5.40
CA GLY A 317 -24.25 -9.52 -6.10
C GLY A 317 -23.81 -8.92 -7.43
N ASP A 318 -24.73 -8.88 -8.35
CA ASP A 318 -24.49 -8.44 -9.72
C ASP A 318 -24.39 -6.91 -9.88
N ASN A 319 -24.76 -6.14 -8.86
CA ASN A 319 -24.57 -4.70 -8.82
C ASN A 319 -23.23 -4.28 -8.20
N VAL A 320 -22.42 -5.20 -7.68
CA VAL A 320 -21.06 -4.92 -7.22
C VAL A 320 -20.09 -5.07 -8.40
N LEU A 321 -19.41 -3.99 -8.79
CA LEU A 321 -18.39 -3.98 -9.84
C LEU A 321 -16.99 -3.88 -9.24
N PRO A 322 -16.26 -5.01 -9.10
CA PRO A 322 -14.89 -5.01 -8.61
C PRO A 322 -13.95 -4.29 -9.57
N LEU A 323 -12.92 -3.60 -9.02
CA LEU A 323 -11.95 -2.86 -9.84
C LEU A 323 -10.82 -3.73 -10.41
N ALA A 324 -10.81 -5.04 -10.15
CA ALA A 324 -9.96 -6.01 -10.83
C ALA A 324 -10.62 -7.39 -10.83
N PHE A 325 -10.25 -8.24 -11.77
CA PHE A 325 -10.60 -9.67 -11.71
C PHE A 325 -9.70 -10.41 -10.73
N ARG A 326 -8.40 -10.22 -10.90
CA ARG A 326 -7.31 -10.79 -10.10
C ARG A 326 -6.00 -10.10 -10.46
N THR A 327 -4.88 -10.55 -9.90
CA THR A 327 -3.55 -10.12 -10.31
C THR A 327 -3.28 -10.46 -11.78
N VAL A 328 -2.66 -9.55 -12.53
CA VAL A 328 -2.32 -9.72 -13.95
C VAL A 328 -1.10 -10.62 -14.10
N ASN A 329 -1.31 -11.90 -14.43
CA ASN A 329 -0.24 -12.89 -14.55
C ASN A 329 0.20 -13.16 -16.01
N ASN A 330 -0.71 -13.02 -16.98
CA ASN A 330 -0.47 -13.32 -18.38
C ASN A 330 -1.12 -12.28 -19.30
N ALA A 331 -0.91 -12.39 -20.62
CA ALA A 331 -1.44 -11.45 -21.60
C ALA A 331 -2.99 -11.44 -21.67
N THR A 332 -3.65 -12.59 -21.43
CA THR A 332 -5.12 -12.65 -21.36
C THR A 332 -5.65 -11.93 -20.14
N ASP A 333 -5.04 -12.12 -18.94
CA ASP A 333 -5.41 -11.37 -17.73
C ASP A 333 -5.23 -9.86 -17.95
N ALA A 334 -4.15 -9.47 -18.64
CA ALA A 334 -3.90 -8.06 -18.98
C ALA A 334 -5.00 -7.51 -19.92
N ALA A 335 -5.37 -8.25 -20.96
CA ALA A 335 -6.45 -7.86 -21.87
C ALA A 335 -7.80 -7.73 -21.14
N MET A 336 -8.12 -8.69 -20.28
CA MET A 336 -9.31 -8.66 -19.41
C MET A 336 -9.31 -7.45 -18.49
N ASN A 337 -8.16 -7.10 -17.91
CA ASN A 337 -8.04 -5.93 -17.03
C ASN A 337 -8.26 -4.62 -17.79
N LEU A 338 -7.76 -4.51 -19.05
CA LEU A 338 -8.00 -3.33 -19.88
C LEU A 338 -9.47 -3.22 -20.33
N LEU A 339 -10.14 -4.33 -20.60
CA LEU A 339 -11.59 -4.35 -20.85
C LEU A 339 -12.34 -3.85 -19.60
N LEU A 340 -11.97 -4.36 -18.42
CA LEU A 340 -12.56 -3.92 -17.15
C LEU A 340 -12.31 -2.43 -16.89
N ASP A 341 -11.14 -1.89 -17.27
CA ASP A 341 -10.84 -0.44 -17.13
C ASP A 341 -11.86 0.43 -17.87
N VAL A 342 -12.22 0.04 -19.08
CA VAL A 342 -13.26 0.77 -19.85
C VAL A 342 -14.61 0.70 -19.14
N VAL A 343 -14.99 -0.46 -18.61
CA VAL A 343 -16.25 -0.64 -17.88
C VAL A 343 -16.27 0.16 -16.58
N THR A 344 -15.24 0.05 -15.75
CA THR A 344 -15.18 0.74 -14.45
C THR A 344 -15.14 2.26 -14.62
N ARG A 345 -14.42 2.75 -15.62
CA ARG A 345 -14.37 4.17 -15.94
C ARG A 345 -15.72 4.69 -16.41
N THR A 346 -16.43 3.94 -17.26
CA THR A 346 -17.75 4.34 -17.78
C THR A 346 -18.83 4.27 -16.71
N ARG A 347 -18.80 3.23 -15.85
CA ARG A 347 -19.86 2.98 -14.86
C ARG A 347 -19.63 3.64 -13.51
N LEU A 348 -18.38 3.78 -13.08
CA LEU A 348 -17.98 4.27 -11.75
C LEU A 348 -17.13 5.54 -11.80
N GLY A 349 -16.73 6.01 -12.99
CA GLY A 349 -15.82 7.16 -13.13
C GLY A 349 -14.39 6.88 -12.62
N THR A 350 -14.03 5.61 -12.36
CA THR A 350 -12.73 5.23 -11.80
C THR A 350 -12.04 4.16 -12.64
N ARG A 351 -10.71 4.14 -12.62
CA ARG A 351 -9.93 3.18 -13.38
C ARG A 351 -9.84 1.83 -12.67
N SER A 352 -9.62 0.76 -13.47
CA SER A 352 -9.33 -0.57 -12.91
C SER A 352 -8.00 -0.59 -12.18
N TYR A 353 -7.92 -1.42 -11.15
CA TYR A 353 -6.66 -1.69 -10.47
C TYR A 353 -5.74 -2.56 -11.35
N GLY A 354 -4.45 -2.18 -11.44
CA GLY A 354 -3.47 -2.91 -12.25
C GLY A 354 -3.44 -2.56 -13.75
N ARG A 355 -4.18 -1.53 -14.18
CA ARG A 355 -4.21 -1.04 -15.58
C ARG A 355 -2.81 -0.78 -16.15
N GLU A 356 -1.97 -0.07 -15.44
CA GLU A 356 -0.61 0.27 -15.90
C GLU A 356 0.25 -0.99 -16.09
N GLY A 357 0.13 -1.94 -15.16
CA GLY A 357 0.78 -3.25 -15.28
C GLY A 357 0.27 -4.04 -16.48
N ALA A 358 -1.02 -3.91 -16.81
CA ALA A 358 -1.61 -4.56 -17.98
C ALA A 358 -1.09 -3.96 -19.31
N ILE A 359 -0.98 -2.62 -19.39
CA ILE A 359 -0.39 -1.92 -20.54
C ILE A 359 1.05 -2.38 -20.79
N MET A 360 1.87 -2.38 -19.72
CA MET A 360 3.25 -2.85 -19.79
C MET A 360 3.36 -4.33 -20.18
N LYS A 361 2.50 -5.18 -19.59
CA LYS A 361 2.48 -6.63 -19.86
C LYS A 361 2.20 -6.95 -21.32
N LEU A 362 1.38 -6.13 -21.96
CA LEU A 362 1.04 -6.25 -23.38
C LEU A 362 2.03 -5.54 -24.31
N GLY A 363 2.94 -4.71 -23.76
CA GLY A 363 3.87 -3.90 -24.55
C GLY A 363 3.16 -2.83 -25.38
N LEU A 364 2.05 -2.31 -24.87
CA LEU A 364 1.28 -1.24 -25.52
C LEU A 364 1.93 0.12 -25.27
N ASP A 365 1.97 0.96 -26.30
CA ASP A 365 2.28 2.37 -26.13
C ASP A 365 1.15 3.06 -25.36
N ARG A 366 1.51 3.78 -24.29
CA ARG A 366 0.55 4.38 -23.34
C ARG A 366 -0.32 5.45 -24.01
N GLU A 367 0.26 6.31 -24.84
CA GLU A 367 -0.46 7.43 -25.47
C GLU A 367 -1.38 6.94 -26.57
N ILE A 368 -0.87 6.03 -27.42
CA ILE A 368 -1.65 5.41 -28.48
C ILE A 368 -2.81 4.60 -27.89
N PHE A 369 -2.56 3.84 -26.84
CA PHE A 369 -3.59 3.09 -26.13
C PHE A 369 -4.66 4.02 -25.57
N GLN A 370 -4.27 5.09 -24.87
CA GLN A 370 -5.20 6.04 -24.25
C GLN A 370 -6.09 6.72 -25.29
N ALA A 371 -5.57 7.03 -26.46
CA ALA A 371 -6.34 7.64 -27.54
C ALA A 371 -7.34 6.69 -28.20
N ARG A 372 -7.08 5.38 -28.22
CA ARG A 372 -7.86 4.38 -28.96
C ARG A 372 -8.68 3.44 -28.10
N GLN A 373 -8.45 3.38 -26.79
CA GLN A 373 -9.04 2.36 -25.91
C GLN A 373 -10.56 2.29 -26.00
N ASP A 374 -11.26 3.42 -25.98
CA ASP A 374 -12.73 3.44 -26.00
C ASP A 374 -13.28 2.90 -27.31
N GLN A 375 -12.79 3.40 -28.45
CA GLN A 375 -13.20 2.92 -29.77
C GLN A 375 -12.94 1.42 -29.94
N ALA A 376 -11.82 0.91 -29.40
CA ALA A 376 -11.42 -0.48 -29.53
C ALA A 376 -12.26 -1.42 -28.65
N PHE A 377 -12.58 -1.05 -27.42
CA PHE A 377 -13.24 -1.95 -26.46
C PHE A 377 -14.77 -1.80 -26.40
N MET A 378 -15.35 -0.65 -26.80
CA MET A 378 -16.81 -0.46 -26.76
C MET A 378 -17.61 -1.52 -27.51
N PRO A 379 -17.18 -2.01 -28.70
CA PRO A 379 -17.89 -3.11 -29.36
C PRO A 379 -17.91 -4.41 -28.53
N ILE A 380 -16.86 -4.69 -27.77
CA ILE A 380 -16.80 -5.85 -26.88
C ILE A 380 -17.74 -5.66 -25.67
N VAL A 381 -17.74 -4.47 -25.08
CA VAL A 381 -18.64 -4.11 -23.97
C VAL A 381 -20.09 -4.25 -24.41
N GLU A 382 -20.44 -3.75 -25.59
CA GLU A 382 -21.80 -3.86 -26.12
C GLU A 382 -22.16 -5.33 -26.45
N GLY A 383 -21.25 -6.10 -27.00
CA GLY A 383 -21.43 -7.54 -27.21
C GLY A 383 -21.68 -8.29 -25.90
N LEU A 384 -20.99 -7.94 -24.81
CA LEU A 384 -21.25 -8.50 -23.48
C LEU A 384 -22.64 -8.12 -22.96
N ARG A 385 -23.03 -6.85 -23.12
CA ARG A 385 -24.33 -6.32 -22.67
C ARG A 385 -25.49 -6.97 -23.41
N THR A 386 -25.36 -7.20 -24.71
CA THR A 386 -26.39 -7.82 -25.55
C THR A 386 -26.40 -9.34 -25.53
N GLY A 387 -25.50 -9.98 -24.77
CA GLY A 387 -25.51 -11.43 -24.56
C GLY A 387 -24.72 -12.25 -25.58
N LYS A 388 -23.78 -11.63 -26.31
CA LYS A 388 -22.88 -12.35 -27.22
C LYS A 388 -22.18 -13.52 -26.53
N ASP A 389 -21.93 -14.61 -27.24
CA ASP A 389 -21.22 -15.79 -26.74
C ASP A 389 -19.86 -15.44 -26.16
N LYS A 390 -19.52 -15.98 -24.99
CA LYS A 390 -18.32 -15.60 -24.22
C LYS A 390 -17.03 -16.10 -24.84
N ALA A 391 -17.08 -17.20 -25.61
CA ALA A 391 -15.91 -17.65 -26.36
C ALA A 391 -15.62 -16.69 -27.52
N GLN A 392 -16.66 -16.24 -28.23
CA GLN A 392 -16.52 -15.25 -29.28
C GLN A 392 -16.03 -13.90 -28.75
N VAL A 393 -16.56 -13.44 -27.59
CA VAL A 393 -16.09 -12.22 -26.92
C VAL A 393 -14.62 -12.32 -26.57
N LEU A 394 -14.15 -13.47 -26.08
CA LEU A 394 -12.74 -13.67 -25.74
C LEU A 394 -11.84 -13.64 -27.00
N ASP A 395 -12.30 -14.20 -28.11
CA ASP A 395 -11.56 -14.13 -29.38
C ASP A 395 -11.54 -12.69 -29.92
N ASP A 396 -12.65 -11.96 -29.87
CA ASP A 396 -12.71 -10.54 -30.24
C ASP A 396 -11.75 -9.70 -29.39
N LEU A 397 -11.69 -9.97 -28.08
CA LEU A 397 -10.77 -9.29 -27.17
C LEU A 397 -9.31 -9.51 -27.59
N ARG A 398 -8.95 -10.73 -27.97
CA ARG A 398 -7.61 -11.05 -28.47
C ARG A 398 -7.27 -10.31 -29.77
N GLU A 399 -8.21 -10.23 -30.71
CA GLU A 399 -8.03 -9.47 -31.95
C GLU A 399 -7.92 -7.97 -31.68
N THR A 400 -8.70 -7.44 -30.75
CA THR A 400 -8.63 -6.03 -30.34
C THR A 400 -7.25 -5.68 -29.78
N ILE A 401 -6.67 -6.52 -28.92
CA ILE A 401 -5.31 -6.32 -28.41
C ILE A 401 -4.28 -6.30 -29.53
N LYS A 402 -4.44 -7.19 -30.54
CA LYS A 402 -3.59 -7.20 -31.74
C LYS A 402 -3.73 -5.91 -32.55
N SER A 403 -4.95 -5.43 -32.75
CA SER A 403 -5.22 -4.19 -33.50
C SER A 403 -4.66 -2.93 -32.82
N LEU A 404 -4.45 -2.97 -31.51
CA LEU A 404 -3.82 -1.91 -30.72
C LEU A 404 -2.28 -1.96 -30.78
N GLY A 405 -1.69 -2.88 -31.56
CA GLY A 405 -0.25 -2.98 -31.79
C GLY A 405 0.49 -3.96 -30.88
N ALA A 406 -0.21 -4.65 -29.99
CA ALA A 406 0.39 -5.68 -29.15
C ALA A 406 0.37 -7.06 -29.82
N ARG A 407 1.20 -7.99 -29.30
CA ARG A 407 1.11 -9.38 -29.69
C ARG A 407 -0.24 -9.96 -29.25
N LYS A 408 -0.95 -10.62 -30.15
CA LYS A 408 -2.21 -11.32 -29.84
C LYS A 408 -2.01 -12.28 -28.67
N PRO A 409 -2.81 -12.20 -27.59
CA PRO A 409 -2.75 -13.16 -26.49
C PRO A 409 -3.01 -14.60 -26.96
N SER A 410 -2.15 -15.53 -26.55
CA SER A 410 -2.29 -16.94 -26.89
C SER A 410 -3.49 -17.56 -26.20
N LYS A 411 -4.04 -18.63 -26.79
CA LYS A 411 -5.04 -19.47 -26.11
C LYS A 411 -4.43 -20.10 -24.85
N LEU A 412 -5.23 -20.18 -23.82
CA LEU A 412 -4.87 -20.82 -22.54
C LEU A 412 -5.27 -22.31 -22.57
N SER A 413 -4.96 -23.05 -21.51
CA SER A 413 -5.55 -24.38 -21.33
C SER A 413 -7.06 -24.28 -21.20
N GLU A 414 -7.79 -25.33 -21.54
CA GLU A 414 -9.26 -25.35 -21.56
C GLU A 414 -9.88 -24.93 -20.21
N LYS A 415 -9.34 -25.44 -19.08
CA LYS A 415 -9.74 -25.00 -17.74
C LYS A 415 -9.64 -23.49 -17.58
N LYS A 416 -8.49 -22.89 -17.92
CA LYS A 416 -8.27 -21.44 -17.81
C LYS A 416 -9.13 -20.62 -18.79
N GLU A 417 -9.42 -21.16 -19.99
CA GLU A 417 -10.36 -20.50 -20.92
C GLU A 417 -11.76 -20.45 -20.31
N ASN A 418 -12.21 -21.53 -19.64
CA ASN A 418 -13.50 -21.58 -18.99
C ASN A 418 -13.58 -20.60 -17.81
N ASP A 419 -12.52 -20.46 -17.02
CA ASP A 419 -12.44 -19.46 -15.93
C ASP A 419 -12.58 -18.03 -16.49
N VAL A 420 -11.91 -17.73 -17.60
CA VAL A 420 -12.03 -16.41 -18.25
C VAL A 420 -13.43 -16.17 -18.82
N ARG A 421 -14.07 -17.20 -19.39
CA ARG A 421 -15.45 -17.10 -19.88
C ARG A 421 -16.44 -16.85 -18.73
N LEU A 422 -16.22 -17.48 -17.57
CA LEU A 422 -17.01 -17.23 -16.36
C LEU A 422 -16.84 -15.77 -15.91
N GLN A 423 -15.62 -15.24 -15.87
CA GLN A 423 -15.36 -13.83 -15.56
C GLN A 423 -16.06 -12.88 -16.55
N LEU A 424 -16.07 -13.19 -17.84
CA LEU A 424 -16.82 -12.43 -18.84
C LEU A 424 -18.33 -12.51 -18.63
N ALA A 425 -18.85 -13.67 -18.19
CA ALA A 425 -20.28 -13.82 -17.84
C ALA A 425 -20.65 -12.97 -16.61
N GLN A 426 -19.80 -12.99 -15.57
CA GLN A 426 -19.96 -12.15 -14.39
C GLN A 426 -19.91 -10.66 -14.73
N LEU A 427 -19.00 -10.23 -15.63
CA LEU A 427 -18.95 -8.85 -16.09
C LEU A 427 -20.22 -8.48 -16.89
N ALA A 428 -20.70 -9.39 -17.74
CA ALA A 428 -21.92 -9.18 -18.51
C ALA A 428 -23.18 -9.00 -17.60
N ALA A 429 -23.25 -9.73 -16.49
CA ALA A 429 -24.32 -9.55 -15.50
C ALA A 429 -24.32 -8.12 -14.94
N ARG A 430 -23.14 -7.60 -14.58
CA ARG A 430 -22.96 -6.23 -14.06
C ARG A 430 -23.26 -5.13 -15.09
N LEU A 431 -22.96 -5.38 -16.35
CA LEU A 431 -23.29 -4.46 -17.45
C LEU A 431 -24.79 -4.31 -17.69
N ARG A 432 -25.61 -5.26 -17.25
CA ARG A 432 -27.08 -5.22 -17.36
C ARG A 432 -27.74 -4.48 -16.20
N GLN A 433 -27.02 -4.28 -15.10
CA GLN A 433 -27.54 -3.55 -13.95
C GLN A 433 -27.72 -2.06 -14.28
N THR A 434 -28.79 -1.46 -13.77
CA THR A 434 -29.03 -0.02 -13.92
C THR A 434 -27.98 0.80 -13.17
N THR A 435 -27.71 0.40 -11.94
CA THR A 435 -26.70 1.02 -11.06
C THR A 435 -25.72 -0.04 -10.58
N VAL A 436 -24.46 0.36 -10.44
CA VAL A 436 -23.41 -0.48 -9.86
C VAL A 436 -22.65 0.31 -8.81
N ILE A 437 -22.19 -0.40 -7.78
CA ILE A 437 -21.32 0.14 -6.74
C ILE A 437 -19.90 -0.42 -6.89
N PRO A 438 -18.87 0.30 -6.44
CA PRO A 438 -17.50 -0.22 -6.49
C PRO A 438 -17.29 -1.39 -5.52
N GLY A 439 -16.60 -2.43 -5.98
CA GLY A 439 -16.02 -3.47 -5.15
C GLY A 439 -14.52 -3.23 -4.97
N LEU A 440 -14.04 -3.12 -3.73
CA LEU A 440 -12.64 -2.85 -3.40
C LEU A 440 -12.09 -3.90 -2.44
N THR A 441 -10.81 -4.21 -2.55
CA THR A 441 -10.17 -4.94 -1.46
C THR A 441 -9.93 -3.99 -0.29
N VAL A 442 -9.85 -4.53 0.92
CA VAL A 442 -9.58 -3.76 2.15
C VAL A 442 -8.31 -2.93 2.02
N PHE A 443 -7.32 -3.45 1.29
CA PHE A 443 -6.05 -2.74 1.02
C PHE A 443 -6.23 -1.46 0.19
N GLN A 444 -7.17 -1.43 -0.77
CA GLN A 444 -7.50 -0.21 -1.52
C GLN A 444 -8.47 0.71 -0.78
N ALA A 445 -9.16 0.19 0.22
CA ALA A 445 -10.09 0.96 1.04
C ALA A 445 -9.36 1.72 2.18
N LYS A 446 -8.11 1.35 2.53
CA LYS A 446 -7.34 2.08 3.56
C LYS A 446 -7.21 3.55 3.16
N GLY A 447 -7.52 4.45 4.08
CA GLY A 447 -7.56 5.90 3.83
C GLY A 447 -8.85 6.45 3.22
N ARG A 448 -9.78 5.58 2.80
CA ARG A 448 -11.10 5.98 2.27
C ARG A 448 -12.21 5.70 3.29
N GLU A 449 -13.40 6.28 3.06
CA GLU A 449 -14.57 6.10 3.92
C GLU A 449 -15.87 6.30 3.14
N TRP A 450 -16.94 5.63 3.57
CA TRP A 450 -18.25 5.66 2.96
C TRP A 450 -19.35 5.70 4.03
N GLU A 451 -20.54 6.18 3.68
CA GLU A 451 -21.66 6.20 4.63
C GLU A 451 -22.09 4.78 5.02
N ARG A 452 -22.22 3.90 4.03
CA ARG A 452 -22.68 2.50 4.20
C ARG A 452 -21.72 1.53 3.53
N VAL A 453 -21.23 0.57 4.26
CA VAL A 453 -20.27 -0.42 3.78
C VAL A 453 -20.85 -1.82 3.91
N GLY A 454 -20.78 -2.59 2.83
CA GLY A 454 -21.02 -4.03 2.85
C GLY A 454 -19.68 -4.77 2.88
N VAL A 455 -19.49 -5.69 3.83
CA VAL A 455 -18.30 -6.52 3.90
C VAL A 455 -18.60 -7.94 3.48
N ALA A 456 -17.78 -8.49 2.59
CA ALA A 456 -17.80 -9.92 2.26
C ALA A 456 -16.70 -10.63 3.06
N LEU A 457 -17.08 -11.51 3.94
CA LEU A 457 -16.17 -12.23 4.84
C LEU A 457 -16.21 -13.74 4.57
N TYR A 458 -15.07 -14.40 4.66
CA TYR A 458 -15.02 -15.86 4.71
C TYR A 458 -15.56 -16.38 6.05
N ARG A 459 -15.93 -17.68 6.11
CA ARG A 459 -16.48 -18.29 7.30
C ARG A 459 -15.55 -18.17 8.52
N ASN A 460 -14.26 -18.43 8.33
CA ASN A 460 -13.26 -18.26 9.38
C ASN A 460 -13.14 -16.81 9.88
N GLN A 461 -13.35 -15.82 9.00
CA GLN A 461 -13.36 -14.40 9.37
C GLN A 461 -14.63 -14.04 10.16
N ILE A 462 -15.77 -14.62 9.81
CA ILE A 462 -17.02 -14.46 10.57
C ILE A 462 -16.87 -15.09 11.96
N ASP A 463 -16.27 -16.28 12.05
CA ASP A 463 -16.03 -16.96 13.32
C ASP A 463 -15.05 -16.16 14.20
N ALA A 464 -14.00 -15.59 13.63
CA ALA A 464 -13.09 -14.70 14.34
C ALA A 464 -13.81 -13.44 14.85
N LEU A 465 -14.67 -12.83 14.03
CA LEU A 465 -15.46 -11.66 14.40
C LEU A 465 -16.40 -11.95 15.59
N LYS A 466 -17.04 -13.12 15.59
CA LYS A 466 -17.90 -13.58 16.69
C LYS A 466 -17.14 -13.95 17.96
N SER A 467 -15.91 -14.39 17.83
CA SER A 467 -15.04 -14.75 18.97
C SER A 467 -14.33 -13.57 19.60
N GLY A 468 -14.30 -12.43 18.92
CA GLY A 468 -13.55 -11.25 19.31
C GLY A 468 -12.23 -11.12 18.56
N LEU A 469 -11.99 -9.93 18.02
CA LEU A 469 -10.76 -9.61 17.28
C LEU A 469 -9.60 -9.31 18.23
N ARG A 470 -8.37 -9.39 17.71
CA ARG A 470 -7.14 -9.06 18.43
C ARG A 470 -6.30 -8.10 17.59
N GLU A 471 -5.68 -7.13 18.25
CA GLU A 471 -4.76 -6.22 17.58
C GLU A 471 -3.50 -6.95 17.08
N LEU A 472 -2.83 -6.39 16.10
CA LEU A 472 -1.62 -6.93 15.47
C LEU A 472 -1.76 -8.30 14.77
N GLU A 473 -2.92 -8.95 14.86
CA GLU A 473 -3.23 -10.12 14.04
C GLU A 473 -3.70 -9.68 12.65
N GLU A 474 -2.99 -10.07 11.60
CA GLU A 474 -3.22 -9.58 10.23
C GLU A 474 -4.67 -9.75 9.77
N GLU A 475 -5.23 -10.96 9.93
CA GLU A 475 -6.63 -11.24 9.55
C GLU A 475 -7.62 -10.39 10.33
N HIS A 476 -7.39 -10.22 11.63
CA HIS A 476 -8.25 -9.42 12.49
C HIS A 476 -8.16 -7.93 12.14
N CYS A 477 -6.97 -7.44 11.83
CA CYS A 477 -6.79 -6.07 11.36
C CYS A 477 -7.48 -5.83 10.00
N ILE A 478 -7.45 -6.80 9.08
CA ILE A 478 -8.17 -6.72 7.80
C ILE A 478 -9.68 -6.58 8.04
N ILE A 479 -10.26 -7.40 8.91
CA ILE A 479 -11.70 -7.34 9.26
C ILE A 479 -12.01 -5.98 9.91
N TYR A 480 -11.21 -5.57 10.90
CA TYR A 480 -11.39 -4.31 11.60
C TYR A 480 -11.33 -3.11 10.65
N VAL A 481 -10.33 -3.05 9.77
CA VAL A 481 -10.20 -1.98 8.79
C VAL A 481 -11.38 -1.98 7.83
N ALA A 482 -11.83 -3.14 7.33
CA ALA A 482 -12.99 -3.22 6.44
C ALA A 482 -14.24 -2.60 7.08
N ILE A 483 -14.55 -3.01 8.31
CA ILE A 483 -15.74 -2.55 9.05
C ILE A 483 -15.65 -1.05 9.35
N THR A 484 -14.50 -0.58 9.82
CA THR A 484 -14.30 0.82 10.22
C THR A 484 -14.15 1.81 9.06
N ARG A 485 -14.31 1.36 7.79
CA ARG A 485 -14.48 2.26 6.64
C ARG A 485 -15.89 2.87 6.58
N ALA A 486 -16.85 2.29 7.27
CA ALA A 486 -18.21 2.83 7.34
C ALA A 486 -18.28 4.05 8.28
N LYS A 487 -19.09 5.04 7.87
CA LYS A 487 -19.44 6.18 8.73
C LYS A 487 -20.70 5.91 9.54
N ARG A 488 -21.74 5.36 8.90
CA ARG A 488 -23.07 5.17 9.51
C ARG A 488 -23.43 3.72 9.74
N PHE A 489 -23.10 2.85 8.77
CA PHE A 489 -23.58 1.48 8.80
C PHE A 489 -22.61 0.52 8.12
N CYS A 490 -22.36 -0.60 8.78
CA CYS A 490 -21.65 -1.74 8.22
C CYS A 490 -22.48 -3.01 8.36
N GLY A 491 -22.63 -3.78 7.28
CA GLY A 491 -23.34 -5.04 7.25
C GLY A 491 -22.60 -6.12 6.49
N LEU A 492 -22.99 -7.38 6.73
CA LEU A 492 -22.45 -8.55 6.06
C LEU A 492 -23.17 -8.80 4.74
N LEU A 493 -22.44 -8.80 3.63
CA LEU A 493 -22.97 -9.15 2.31
C LEU A 493 -23.13 -10.66 2.21
N SER A 494 -24.31 -11.10 1.74
CA SER A 494 -24.53 -12.50 1.42
C SER A 494 -23.79 -12.89 0.15
N SER A 495 -23.07 -14.01 0.16
CA SER A 495 -22.51 -14.62 -1.03
C SER A 495 -23.61 -15.32 -1.82
N THR A 496 -23.62 -15.20 -3.15
CA THR A 496 -24.54 -15.92 -4.03
C THR A 496 -24.26 -17.44 -4.07
N SER A 497 -23.16 -17.89 -3.46
CA SER A 497 -22.81 -19.31 -3.31
C SER A 497 -22.15 -19.58 -1.97
N GLU A 498 -22.92 -19.92 -0.97
CA GLU A 498 -22.38 -20.44 0.31
C GLU A 498 -21.62 -21.78 0.16
N LEU A 499 -21.74 -22.44 -0.98
CA LEU A 499 -21.22 -23.79 -1.24
C LEU A 499 -19.85 -23.84 -1.93
N GLU A 500 -19.33 -22.77 -2.49
CA GLU A 500 -18.08 -22.78 -3.28
C GLU A 500 -16.87 -22.16 -2.57
N LEU A 501 -17.05 -21.50 -1.44
CA LEU A 501 -15.97 -20.79 -0.74
C LEU A 501 -14.98 -21.74 -0.04
N ASP A 502 -15.40 -22.96 0.32
CA ASP A 502 -14.53 -23.99 0.89
C ASP A 502 -13.57 -24.62 -0.15
N GLN A 503 -13.88 -24.53 -1.45
CA GLN A 503 -13.04 -25.10 -2.53
C GLN A 503 -11.97 -24.12 -3.04
N LEU A 504 -12.09 -22.82 -2.78
CA LEU A 504 -11.12 -21.81 -3.21
C LEU A 504 -9.90 -21.69 -2.27
N GLN A 505 -9.92 -22.34 -1.12
CA GLN A 505 -8.77 -22.38 -0.19
C GLN A 505 -7.63 -23.30 -0.62
N ILE A 506 -7.79 -24.09 -1.69
CA ILE A 506 -6.80 -25.11 -2.12
C ILE A 506 -5.82 -24.58 -3.17
N ASP A 507 -6.02 -23.39 -3.72
CA ASP A 507 -5.19 -22.81 -4.81
C ASP A 507 -4.45 -21.51 -4.40
N MET A 508 -3.86 -21.47 -3.22
CA MET A 508 -2.84 -20.45 -2.88
C MET A 508 -1.44 -21.05 -2.84
#